data_178bea8898a4e9580efa15517fcd3aaf
#
_entry.id   178bea8898a4e9580efa15517fcd3aaf
#
_cell.length_a   1.000
_cell.length_b   1.000
_cell.length_c   1.000
_cell.angle_alpha   90.00
_cell.angle_beta   90.00
_cell.angle_gamma   90.00
#
_symmetry.space_group_name_H-M   'P 1'
#
loop_
_entity.id
_entity.type
_entity.pdbx_description
1 polymer ?
#
loop_
_entity_poly.entity_id
_entity_poly.type
_entity_poly.pdbx_seq_one_letter_code
_entity_poly.pdbx_strand_id
1 'polypeptide(L)' 'MEVQIPGMRDIEKGSEVKVRKPGQGERGVWRVVGEVANSGPDDPAYDLTNLVSGRRRIFRASRLTLVRAARPGRR' A
#
# COMPACT_ATOMS: atom_id res chain seq x y z
N MET A 1 -10.84 -21.09 12.09
CA MET A 1 -9.93 -20.43 11.58
C MET A 1 -10.36 -19.39 10.72
N GLU A 2 -9.86 -18.29 10.74
CA GLU A 2 -10.27 -17.35 9.97
C GLU A 2 -9.53 -17.17 8.78
N VAL A 3 -10.07 -16.81 7.75
CA VAL A 3 -9.44 -16.63 6.52
C VAL A 3 -9.12 -15.20 6.38
N GLN A 4 -7.89 -14.92 6.22
CA GLN A 4 -7.49 -13.59 6.05
C GLN A 4 -7.44 -13.31 4.62
N ILE A 5 -7.79 -12.14 4.20
CA ILE A 5 -7.66 -11.73 2.85
C ILE A 5 -6.44 -10.89 2.75
N PRO A 6 -5.39 -11.45 2.26
CA PRO A 6 -4.13 -10.75 2.27
C PRO A 6 -4.16 -9.51 1.46
N GLY A 7 -3.42 -8.56 1.85
CA GLY A 7 -3.23 -7.37 1.09
C GLY A 7 -4.24 -6.30 1.31
N MET A 8 -5.37 -6.63 1.89
CA MET A 8 -6.36 -5.64 2.08
C MET A 8 -6.30 -5.02 3.44
N ARG A 9 -6.22 -5.85 4.46
CA ARG A 9 -6.16 -5.34 5.75
C ARG A 9 -4.83 -5.28 6.30
N ASP A 10 -3.86 -5.89 5.66
CA ASP A 10 -2.53 -5.98 6.18
C ASP A 10 -1.56 -5.01 5.56
N ILE A 11 -2.03 -3.96 4.95
CA ILE A 11 -1.15 -2.96 4.41
C ILE A 11 -0.79 -2.02 5.53
N GLU A 12 0.46 -2.08 5.93
CA GLU A 12 0.92 -1.25 7.02
C GLU A 12 2.03 -0.36 6.58
N LYS A 13 2.34 0.63 7.38
CA LYS A 13 3.44 1.52 7.14
C LYS A 13 4.70 0.70 6.88
N GLY A 14 5.39 0.98 5.84
CA GLY A 14 6.60 0.26 5.46
C GLY A 14 6.37 -0.89 4.50
N SER A 15 5.12 -1.27 4.25
CA SER A 15 4.85 -2.32 3.27
C SER A 15 5.18 -1.84 1.88
N GLU A 16 5.45 -2.76 0.98
CA GLU A 16 5.73 -2.44 -0.41
C GLU A 16 4.59 -2.97 -1.25
N VAL A 17 4.09 -2.14 -2.14
CA VAL A 17 2.91 -2.46 -2.93
C VAL A 17 3.09 -2.06 -4.36
N LYS A 18 2.24 -2.57 -5.23
CA LYS A 18 2.17 -2.14 -6.62
C LYS A 18 0.76 -1.68 -6.89
N VAL A 19 0.63 -0.77 -7.83
CA VAL A 19 -0.67 -0.25 -8.21
C VAL A 19 -1.25 -1.13 -9.30
N ARG A 20 -2.50 -1.53 -9.16
CA ARG A 20 -3.16 -2.32 -10.20
C ARG A 20 -3.47 -1.45 -11.37
N LYS A 21 -3.32 -1.97 -12.56
CA LYS A 21 -3.59 -1.25 -13.79
C LYS A 21 -2.95 0.11 -13.73
N PRO A 22 -1.63 0.15 -13.57
CA PRO A 22 -0.96 1.42 -13.34
C PRO A 22 -1.04 2.32 -14.56
N GLY A 23 -1.30 3.58 -14.30
CA GLY A 23 -1.24 4.59 -15.33
C GLY A 23 0.16 5.12 -15.46
N GLN A 24 0.27 6.24 -16.18
CA GLN A 24 1.56 6.83 -16.39
C GLN A 24 2.11 7.33 -15.07
N GLY A 25 3.33 6.98 -14.78
CA GLY A 25 3.97 7.39 -13.53
C GLY A 25 3.59 6.56 -12.34
N GLU A 26 2.77 5.52 -12.52
CA GLU A 26 2.31 4.72 -11.40
C GLU A 26 2.97 3.35 -11.35
N ARG A 27 3.83 3.03 -12.29
CA ARG A 27 4.44 1.72 -12.33
C ARG A 27 5.52 1.56 -11.29
N GLY A 28 5.84 0.33 -10.99
CA GLY A 28 6.91 0.04 -10.05
C GLY A 28 6.40 -0.22 -8.65
N VAL A 29 7.32 -0.32 -7.72
CA VAL A 29 6.99 -0.63 -6.35
C VAL A 29 6.94 0.65 -5.53
N TRP A 30 5.95 0.72 -4.67
CA TRP A 30 5.74 1.86 -3.80
C TRP A 30 5.83 1.42 -2.37
N ARG A 31 6.30 2.29 -1.50
CA ARG A 31 6.36 1.99 -0.07
C ARG A 31 5.28 2.79 0.64
N VAL A 32 4.58 2.14 1.54
CA VAL A 32 3.50 2.77 2.28
C VAL A 32 4.08 3.67 3.37
N VAL A 33 3.75 4.94 3.30
CA VAL A 33 4.16 5.91 4.30
C VAL A 33 3.17 5.87 5.47
N GLY A 34 1.91 5.69 5.17
CA GLY A 34 0.89 5.60 6.21
C GLY A 34 -0.49 5.60 5.60
N GLU A 35 -1.47 5.41 6.45
CA GLU A 35 -2.85 5.44 6.01
C GLU A 35 -3.38 6.85 6.14
N VAL A 36 -4.15 7.29 5.17
CA VAL A 36 -4.75 8.60 5.22
C VAL A 36 -5.92 8.56 6.19
N ALA A 37 -5.93 9.45 7.15
CA ALA A 37 -6.98 9.45 8.17
C ALA A 37 -8.34 9.70 7.56
N ASN A 38 -9.33 9.00 8.09
CA ASN A 38 -10.72 9.17 7.66
C ASN A 38 -10.95 8.90 6.18
N SER A 39 -10.15 8.04 5.60
CA SER A 39 -10.30 7.74 4.18
C SER A 39 -11.35 6.67 3.92
N GLY A 40 -11.87 6.06 4.96
CA GLY A 40 -12.93 5.07 4.81
C GLY A 40 -12.51 3.69 5.29
N PRO A 41 -13.33 3.04 6.10
CA PRO A 41 -12.94 1.75 6.66
C PRO A 41 -12.97 0.61 5.63
N ASP A 42 -13.82 0.74 4.62
CA ASP A 42 -13.92 -0.36 3.66
C ASP A 42 -12.84 -0.33 2.61
N ASP A 43 -12.39 0.81 2.25
CA ASP A 43 -11.37 0.94 1.21
C ASP A 43 -10.49 2.12 1.56
N PRO A 44 -9.65 1.96 2.56
CA PRO A 44 -8.84 3.08 3.03
C PRO A 44 -7.81 3.52 2.00
N ALA A 45 -7.43 4.76 2.06
CA ALA A 45 -6.41 5.31 1.18
C ALA A 45 -5.07 5.32 1.89
N TYR A 46 -4.02 5.15 1.15
CA TYR A 46 -2.68 5.13 1.68
C TYR A 46 -1.79 6.12 0.97
N ASP A 47 -0.91 6.73 1.73
CA ASP A 47 0.08 7.65 1.21
C ASP A 47 1.31 6.81 0.86
N LEU A 48 1.74 6.86 -0.38
CA LEU A 48 2.78 6.01 -0.88
C LEU A 48 3.91 6.80 -1.49
N THR A 49 5.12 6.25 -1.43
CA THR A 49 6.28 6.82 -2.09
C THR A 49 6.79 5.81 -3.11
N ASN A 50 6.96 6.26 -4.34
CA ASN A 50 7.52 5.40 -5.38
C ASN A 50 8.99 5.20 -5.11
N LEU A 51 9.44 3.96 -5.09
CA LEU A 51 10.81 3.66 -4.72
C LEU A 51 11.83 4.05 -5.77
N VAL A 52 11.39 4.25 -6.99
CA VAL A 52 12.29 4.63 -8.05
C VAL A 52 12.30 6.15 -8.23
N SER A 53 11.15 6.74 -8.35
CA SER A 53 11.06 8.17 -8.64
C SER A 53 11.03 9.06 -7.42
N GLY A 54 10.68 8.50 -6.28
CA GLY A 54 10.53 9.31 -5.08
C GLY A 54 9.24 10.09 -5.01
N ARG A 55 8.37 9.94 -5.99
CA ARG A 55 7.12 10.68 -5.97
C ARG A 55 6.17 10.12 -4.95
N ARG A 56 5.34 10.98 -4.41
CA ARG A 56 4.35 10.57 -3.43
C ARG A 56 2.96 10.71 -4.04
N ARG A 57 2.13 9.72 -3.81
CA ARG A 57 0.77 9.72 -4.28
C ARG A 57 -0.10 8.99 -3.31
N ILE A 58 -1.40 9.21 -3.42
CA ILE A 58 -2.37 8.54 -2.56
C ILE A 58 -3.22 7.63 -3.41
N PHE A 59 -3.34 6.37 -3.00
CA PHE A 59 -4.17 5.41 -3.69
C PHE A 59 -5.03 4.66 -2.68
N ARG A 60 -6.19 4.24 -3.09
CA ARG A 60 -7.04 3.43 -2.24
C ARG A 60 -6.54 1.99 -2.23
N ALA A 61 -6.82 1.28 -1.16
CA ALA A 61 -6.37 -0.09 -1.00
C ALA A 61 -6.80 -0.97 -2.16
N SER A 62 -7.97 -0.73 -2.71
CA SER A 62 -8.47 -1.56 -3.80
C SER A 62 -7.60 -1.46 -5.06
N ARG A 63 -6.80 -0.40 -5.16
CA ARG A 63 -5.91 -0.25 -6.29
C ARG A 63 -4.54 -0.86 -6.05
N LEU A 64 -4.31 -1.44 -4.89
CA LEU A 64 -2.98 -1.89 -4.51
C LEU A 64 -2.88 -3.39 -4.39
N THR A 65 -1.71 -3.91 -4.71
CA THR A 65 -1.41 -5.32 -4.50
C THR A 65 -0.17 -5.38 -3.62
N LEU A 66 -0.25 -6.13 -2.55
CA LEU A 66 0.86 -6.23 -1.62
C LEU A 66 2.00 -7.02 -2.24
N VAL A 67 3.18 -6.46 -2.23
CA VAL A 67 4.38 -7.13 -2.72
C VAL A 67 5.16 -7.69 -1.55
N ARG A 68 5.33 -6.88 -0.51
CA ARG A 68 6.06 -7.31 0.64
C ARG A 68 5.50 -6.62 1.86
N ALA A 69 5.09 -7.37 2.85
CA ALA A 69 4.54 -6.81 4.07
C ALA A 69 5.65 -6.24 4.92
N ALA A 70 5.34 -5.20 5.64
CA ALA A 70 6.29 -4.64 6.58
C ALA A 70 6.57 -5.65 7.67
N ARG A 71 7.84 -5.80 8.08
CA ARG A 71 8.15 -6.66 9.13
C ARG A 71 8.22 -5.92 10.37
N PRO A 72 7.36 -6.15 11.27
CA PRO A 72 7.37 -5.44 12.50
C PRO A 72 8.59 -5.85 13.26
N GLY A 73 9.22 -5.00 13.60
CA GLY A 73 10.27 -5.18 14.40
C GLY A 73 10.92 -6.37 14.71
N ARG A 74 11.37 -7.04 14.57
CA ARG A 74 11.91 -8.08 14.92
C ARG A 74 13.10 -8.20 14.77
N ARG A 75 13.52 -8.27 14.96
CA ARG A 75 14.51 -8.49 14.88
C ARG A 75 14.94 -8.79 15.10
#